data_6dc9c60ef342dd5f3e444ea0021b1a79
#
_entry.id   6dc9c60ef342dd5f3e444ea0021b1a79
#
_cell.length_a   1.000
_cell.length_b   1.000
_cell.length_c   1.000
_cell.angle_alpha   90.00
_cell.angle_beta   90.00
_cell.angle_gamma   90.00
#
_symmetry.space_group_name_H-M   'P 1'
#
loop_
_entity.id
_entity.type
_entity.pdbx_description
1 polymer ?
#
loop_
_entity_poly.entity_id
_entity_poly.type
_entity_poly.pdbx_seq_one_letter_code
_entity_poly.pdbx_strand_id
1 'polypeptide(L)'
;MPSQVDAPQSKQPVIQCNSLYKIFGENAKRMLQNSKGVVDAKTFQDAGCVVGVNNASFEVHQGELLVIMGLSGSGKSTLLRCISRLTDPTSGKILIEGQDLLAMTNKQLIDLRRNKMGMVFQSFALLPHKTVLENIAFPLQVKGSSTQDSIKRAKDMVDLVGLDGRENYFPRELSGGQQQRVGIA
;
A
#
# COMPACT_ATOMS: atom_id res chain seq x y z
N MET A 1 -36.83 32.99 8.95
CA MET A 1 -35.35 32.97 8.98
C MET A 1 -34.92 31.67 8.34
N PRO A 2 -34.19 31.68 7.23
CA PRO A 2 -33.71 30.42 6.61
C PRO A 2 -32.54 29.89 7.41
N SER A 3 -32.62 28.63 7.76
CA SER A 3 -31.58 27.86 8.45
C SER A 3 -30.30 27.87 7.61
N GLN A 4 -29.20 28.33 8.18
CA GLN A 4 -27.89 28.17 7.60
C GLN A 4 -27.59 26.66 7.52
N VAL A 5 -27.47 26.14 6.33
CA VAL A 5 -26.91 24.82 6.07
C VAL A 5 -25.41 24.98 6.31
N ASP A 6 -24.92 24.42 7.40
CA ASP A 6 -23.49 24.34 7.68
C ASP A 6 -22.80 23.65 6.50
N ALA A 7 -21.90 24.37 5.84
CA ALA A 7 -21.03 23.80 4.83
C ALA A 7 -20.21 22.66 5.48
N PRO A 8 -20.05 21.50 4.82
CA PRO A 8 -19.30 20.39 5.38
C PRO A 8 -17.87 20.86 5.64
N GLN A 9 -17.46 20.84 6.91
CA GLN A 9 -16.06 21.06 7.28
C GLN A 9 -15.21 20.12 6.44
N SER A 10 -14.30 20.66 5.64
CA SER A 10 -13.38 19.89 4.80
C SER A 10 -12.50 19.05 5.72
N LYS A 11 -12.90 17.80 5.95
CA LYS A 11 -12.06 16.84 6.70
C LYS A 11 -10.75 16.72 5.95
N GLN A 12 -9.64 16.91 6.64
CA GLN A 12 -8.30 16.74 6.05
C GLN A 12 -8.19 15.37 5.38
N PRO A 13 -7.58 15.28 4.19
CA PRO A 13 -7.41 14.01 3.52
C PRO A 13 -6.50 13.09 4.34
N VAL A 14 -6.85 11.81 4.39
CA VAL A 14 -6.04 10.76 5.04
C VAL A 14 -4.79 10.46 4.21
N ILE A 15 -4.92 10.48 2.89
CA ILE A 15 -3.80 10.35 1.96
C ILE A 15 -3.83 11.54 1.00
N GLN A 16 -2.70 12.21 0.83
CA GLN A 16 -2.52 13.24 -0.17
C GLN A 16 -1.24 12.96 -0.96
N CYS A 17 -1.38 12.88 -2.26
CA CYS A 17 -0.31 12.66 -3.20
C CYS A 17 -0.19 13.88 -4.11
N ASN A 18 0.99 14.50 -4.14
CA ASN A 18 1.22 15.73 -4.90
C ASN A 18 2.39 15.55 -5.88
N SER A 19 2.10 15.67 -7.17
CA SER A 19 3.08 15.62 -8.27
C SER A 19 4.08 14.47 -8.12
N LEU A 20 3.56 13.25 -7.90
CA LEU A 20 4.38 12.08 -7.66
C LEU A 20 4.95 11.54 -8.96
N TYR A 21 6.26 11.35 -8.97
CA TYR A 21 6.99 10.70 -10.06
C TYR A 21 7.74 9.47 -9.54
N LYS A 22 7.67 8.37 -10.27
CA LYS A 22 8.58 7.24 -10.10
C LYS A 22 9.14 6.83 -11.44
N ILE A 23 10.42 7.03 -11.59
CA ILE A 23 11.18 6.69 -12.79
C ILE A 23 12.33 5.79 -12.32
N PHE A 24 12.46 4.64 -12.94
CA PHE A 24 13.55 3.70 -12.68
C PHE A 24 14.71 3.99 -13.65
N GLY A 25 15.95 3.92 -13.18
CA GLY A 25 17.17 4.20 -13.93
C GLY A 25 18.12 5.10 -13.15
N GLU A 26 19.42 4.96 -13.37
CA GLU A 26 20.45 5.68 -12.61
C GLU A 26 20.35 7.21 -12.76
N ASN A 27 20.00 7.68 -13.95
CA ASN A 27 19.91 9.10 -14.27
C ASN A 27 18.50 9.70 -14.08
N ALA A 28 17.52 8.93 -13.61
CA ALA A 28 16.11 9.29 -13.56
C ALA A 28 15.86 10.65 -12.88
N LYS A 29 16.44 10.86 -11.70
CA LYS A 29 16.26 12.09 -10.91
C LYS A 29 16.83 13.32 -11.63
N ARG A 30 18.03 13.19 -12.18
CA ARG A 30 18.70 14.27 -12.93
C ARG A 30 17.93 14.64 -14.19
N MET A 31 17.46 13.63 -14.94
CA MET A 31 16.66 13.84 -16.14
C MET A 31 15.36 14.56 -15.81
N LEU A 32 14.64 14.13 -14.78
CA LEU A 32 13.41 14.76 -14.35
C LEU A 32 13.61 16.22 -13.94
N GLN A 33 14.71 16.54 -13.25
CA GLN A 33 15.07 17.91 -12.89
C GLN A 33 15.37 18.75 -14.14
N ASN A 34 16.17 18.24 -15.06
CA ASN A 34 16.55 18.94 -16.29
C ASN A 34 15.32 19.21 -17.19
N SER A 35 14.39 18.28 -17.25
CA SER A 35 13.13 18.43 -18.01
C SER A 35 12.06 19.27 -17.29
N LYS A 36 12.39 19.83 -16.10
CA LYS A 36 11.43 20.60 -15.27
C LYS A 36 10.10 19.87 -15.03
N GLY A 37 10.17 18.54 -14.87
CA GLY A 37 9.00 17.69 -14.63
C GLY A 37 8.25 17.27 -15.90
N VAL A 38 8.68 17.67 -17.08
CA VAL A 38 8.10 17.19 -18.34
C VAL A 38 8.71 15.84 -18.68
N VAL A 39 7.89 14.80 -18.70
CA VAL A 39 8.35 13.42 -18.94
C VAL A 39 7.93 13.00 -20.36
N ASP A 40 8.87 13.02 -21.29
CA ASP A 40 8.71 12.37 -22.59
C ASP A 40 9.16 10.91 -22.47
N ALA A 41 8.23 9.98 -22.61
CA ALA A 41 8.47 8.55 -22.38
C ALA A 41 9.59 7.99 -23.28
N LYS A 42 9.68 8.45 -24.53
CA LYS A 42 10.70 8.00 -25.48
C LYS A 42 12.09 8.47 -25.07
N THR A 43 12.25 9.75 -24.76
CA THR A 43 13.51 10.33 -24.30
C THR A 43 14.04 9.64 -23.05
N PHE A 44 13.15 9.30 -22.10
CA PHE A 44 13.52 8.59 -20.90
C PHE A 44 13.90 7.13 -21.18
N GLN A 45 13.18 6.48 -22.08
CA GLN A 45 13.47 5.09 -22.49
C GLN A 45 14.81 4.99 -23.24
N ASP A 46 15.11 5.91 -24.16
CA ASP A 46 16.37 5.96 -24.91
C ASP A 46 17.57 6.20 -23.98
N ALA A 47 17.35 6.84 -22.84
CA ALA A 47 18.32 7.00 -21.76
C ALA A 47 18.37 5.84 -20.75
N GLY A 48 17.72 4.71 -21.03
CA GLY A 48 17.68 3.54 -20.17
C GLY A 48 16.80 3.69 -18.92
N CYS A 49 15.88 4.65 -18.92
CA CYS A 49 14.93 4.87 -17.83
C CYS A 49 13.55 4.31 -18.16
N VAL A 50 12.86 3.81 -17.12
CA VAL A 50 11.48 3.33 -17.22
C VAL A 50 10.57 4.19 -16.36
N VAL A 51 9.58 4.82 -16.98
CA VAL A 51 8.60 5.66 -16.29
C VAL A 51 7.51 4.78 -15.67
N GLY A 52 7.51 4.68 -14.36
CA GLY A 52 6.50 3.91 -13.60
C GLY A 52 5.32 4.75 -13.12
N VAL A 53 5.57 6.01 -12.70
CA VAL A 53 4.53 6.98 -12.32
C VAL A 53 4.93 8.34 -12.89
N ASN A 54 3.99 9.01 -13.54
CA ASN A 54 4.19 10.32 -14.14
C ASN A 54 3.18 11.32 -13.58
N ASN A 55 3.63 12.24 -12.74
CA ASN A 55 2.88 13.38 -12.20
C ASN A 55 1.51 13.01 -11.59
N ALA A 56 1.48 11.96 -10.75
CA ALA A 56 0.24 11.57 -10.10
C ALA A 56 -0.08 12.51 -8.92
N SER A 57 -1.30 13.05 -8.91
CA SER A 57 -1.83 13.88 -7.81
C SER A 57 -3.26 13.49 -7.51
N PHE A 58 -3.56 13.24 -6.23
CA PHE A 58 -4.91 12.90 -5.74
C PHE A 58 -4.97 13.01 -4.23
N GLU A 59 -6.17 13.02 -3.71
CA GLU A 59 -6.47 12.97 -2.28
C GLU A 59 -7.45 11.84 -2.00
N VAL A 60 -7.36 11.27 -0.78
CA VAL A 60 -8.29 10.26 -0.29
C VAL A 60 -8.73 10.67 1.11
N HIS A 61 -10.03 10.77 1.31
CA HIS A 61 -10.62 11.15 2.59
C HIS A 61 -11.00 9.91 3.42
N GLN A 62 -11.24 10.11 4.70
CA GLN A 62 -11.64 9.03 5.60
C GLN A 62 -12.95 8.38 5.14
N GLY A 63 -12.95 7.05 5.01
CA GLY A 63 -14.09 6.26 4.54
C GLY A 63 -14.25 6.24 3.02
N GLU A 64 -13.38 6.92 2.27
CA GLU A 64 -13.43 6.95 0.81
C GLU A 64 -12.77 5.70 0.20
N LEU A 65 -13.34 5.23 -0.91
CA LEU A 65 -12.78 4.18 -1.76
C LEU A 65 -12.24 4.81 -3.05
N LEU A 66 -10.92 4.89 -3.18
CA LEU A 66 -10.26 5.31 -4.43
C LEU A 66 -9.92 4.09 -5.29
N VAL A 67 -10.42 4.04 -6.51
CA VAL A 67 -10.11 2.98 -7.48
C VAL A 67 -9.13 3.48 -8.52
N ILE A 68 -7.99 2.79 -8.67
CA ILE A 68 -6.96 3.10 -9.68
C ILE A 68 -7.05 2.04 -10.78
N MET A 69 -7.49 2.45 -11.98
CA MET A 69 -7.64 1.58 -13.15
C MET A 69 -6.67 1.93 -14.26
N GLY A 70 -6.43 1.00 -15.16
CA GLY A 70 -5.57 1.15 -16.33
C GLY A 70 -5.05 -0.18 -16.84
N LEU A 71 -4.42 -0.17 -18.01
CA LEU A 71 -3.84 -1.36 -18.66
C LEU A 71 -2.73 -2.00 -17.83
N SER A 72 -2.37 -3.25 -18.17
CA SER A 72 -1.17 -3.88 -17.60
C SER A 72 0.07 -3.03 -17.92
N GLY A 73 0.97 -2.88 -16.96
CA GLY A 73 2.17 -2.03 -17.13
C GLY A 73 1.95 -0.53 -16.95
N SER A 74 0.71 -0.02 -16.74
CA SER A 74 0.46 1.42 -16.60
C SER A 74 0.93 2.06 -15.28
N GLY A 75 1.64 1.32 -14.42
CA GLY A 75 2.23 1.86 -13.19
C GLY A 75 1.37 1.78 -11.93
N LYS A 76 0.16 1.21 -11.95
CA LYS A 76 -0.74 1.09 -10.79
C LYS A 76 -0.08 0.50 -9.55
N SER A 77 0.56 -0.65 -9.69
CA SER A 77 1.28 -1.30 -8.59
C SER A 77 2.49 -0.50 -8.13
N THR A 78 3.16 0.22 -9.05
CA THR A 78 4.26 1.11 -8.72
C THR A 78 3.77 2.28 -7.87
N LEU A 79 2.63 2.88 -8.24
CA LEU A 79 2.01 3.96 -7.47
C LEU A 79 1.66 3.51 -6.05
N LEU A 80 0.98 2.34 -5.89
CA LEU A 80 0.67 1.79 -4.57
C LEU A 80 1.93 1.51 -3.73
N ARG A 81 3.00 1.00 -4.34
CA ARG A 81 4.28 0.80 -3.66
C ARG A 81 4.94 2.11 -3.23
N CYS A 82 4.75 3.19 -3.99
CA CYS A 82 5.23 4.52 -3.59
C CYS A 82 4.41 5.08 -2.41
N ILE A 83 3.07 4.96 -2.44
CA ILE A 83 2.19 5.42 -1.37
C ILE A 83 2.48 4.71 -0.04
N SER A 84 2.84 3.43 -0.09
CA SER A 84 3.25 2.66 1.09
C SER A 84 4.75 2.78 1.41
N ARG A 85 5.49 3.55 0.60
CA ARG A 85 6.96 3.69 0.65
C ARG A 85 7.71 2.36 0.63
N LEU A 86 7.13 1.31 0.01
CA LEU A 86 7.85 0.09 -0.35
C LEU A 86 8.85 0.35 -1.49
N THR A 87 8.63 1.43 -2.23
CA THR A 87 9.53 1.96 -3.25
C THR A 87 9.56 3.47 -3.09
N ASP A 88 10.73 4.07 -2.91
CA ASP A 88 10.85 5.52 -2.83
C ASP A 88 10.54 6.16 -4.19
N PRO A 89 9.72 7.22 -4.25
CA PRO A 89 9.47 7.96 -5.47
C PRO A 89 10.72 8.71 -5.93
N THR A 90 10.76 9.08 -7.20
CA THR A 90 11.83 9.91 -7.77
C THR A 90 11.66 11.37 -7.38
N SER A 91 10.42 11.85 -7.30
CA SER A 91 10.04 13.21 -6.89
C SER A 91 8.58 13.25 -6.48
N GLY A 92 8.14 14.34 -5.87
CA GLY A 92 6.80 14.57 -5.40
C GLY A 92 6.69 14.45 -3.87
N LYS A 93 5.46 14.55 -3.37
CA LYS A 93 5.17 14.53 -1.94
C LYS A 93 4.02 13.58 -1.64
N ILE A 94 4.13 12.85 -0.54
CA ILE A 94 3.07 11.97 -0.03
C ILE A 94 2.84 12.33 1.43
N LEU A 95 1.61 12.73 1.75
CA LEU A 95 1.20 12.96 3.13
C LEU A 95 0.24 11.85 3.55
N ILE A 96 0.46 11.32 4.74
CA ILE A 96 -0.45 10.40 5.44
C ILE A 96 -0.89 11.09 6.72
N GLU A 97 -2.19 11.34 6.86
CA GLU A 97 -2.75 12.10 7.99
C GLU A 97 -1.97 13.43 8.23
N GLY A 98 -1.62 14.13 7.16
CA GLY A 98 -0.85 15.39 7.19
C GLY A 98 0.65 15.26 7.42
N GLN A 99 1.17 14.07 7.70
CA GLN A 99 2.59 13.82 7.93
C GLN A 99 3.30 13.44 6.63
N ASP A 100 4.45 14.04 6.35
CA ASP A 100 5.24 13.74 5.15
C ASP A 100 5.90 12.36 5.27
N LEU A 101 5.38 11.41 4.48
CA LEU A 101 5.87 10.03 4.45
C LEU A 101 7.34 9.92 4.09
N LEU A 102 7.84 10.82 3.22
CA LEU A 102 9.21 10.76 2.72
C LEU A 102 10.22 11.32 3.74
N ALA A 103 9.76 12.20 4.63
CA ALA A 103 10.56 12.76 5.72
C ALA A 103 10.61 11.86 6.96
N MET A 104 9.80 10.80 7.03
CA MET A 104 9.76 9.90 8.17
C MET A 104 11.06 9.11 8.33
N THR A 105 11.51 9.00 9.56
CA THR A 105 12.57 8.07 9.97
C THR A 105 12.11 6.61 9.82
N ASN A 106 13.04 5.66 9.77
CA ASN A 106 12.71 4.25 9.70
C ASN A 106 11.80 3.78 10.85
N LYS A 107 12.01 4.30 12.06
CA LYS A 107 11.18 3.98 13.23
C LYS A 107 9.73 4.45 13.03
N GLN A 108 9.54 5.69 12.59
CA GLN A 108 8.21 6.25 12.31
C GLN A 108 7.50 5.50 11.17
N LEU A 109 8.24 5.13 10.12
CA LEU A 109 7.70 4.37 9.00
C LEU A 109 7.27 2.95 9.41
N ILE A 110 8.04 2.28 10.28
CA ILE A 110 7.66 0.98 10.86
C ILE A 110 6.38 1.13 11.68
N ASP A 111 6.30 2.16 12.52
CA ASP A 111 5.13 2.41 13.35
C ASP A 111 3.87 2.71 12.52
N LEU A 112 4.01 3.56 11.49
CA LEU A 112 2.93 3.86 10.55
C LEU A 112 2.41 2.58 9.87
N ARG A 113 3.31 1.72 9.35
CA ARG A 113 2.93 0.47 8.70
C ARG A 113 2.27 -0.52 9.66
N ARG A 114 2.74 -0.58 10.90
CA ARG A 114 2.15 -1.47 11.92
C ARG A 114 0.75 -1.07 12.34
N ASN A 115 0.47 0.22 12.41
CA ASN A 115 -0.73 0.73 13.08
C ASN A 115 -1.74 1.39 12.14
N LYS A 116 -1.32 1.85 10.96
CA LYS A 116 -2.15 2.67 10.06
C LYS A 116 -2.28 2.11 8.64
N MET A 117 -1.44 1.16 8.23
CA MET A 117 -1.46 0.62 6.87
C MET A 117 -1.69 -0.89 6.88
N GLY A 118 -2.60 -1.36 6.03
CA GLY A 118 -2.71 -2.75 5.61
C GLY A 118 -2.46 -2.84 4.10
N MET A 119 -1.87 -3.93 3.64
CA MET A 119 -1.65 -4.17 2.22
C MET A 119 -1.99 -5.61 1.86
N VAL A 120 -2.90 -5.77 0.92
CA VAL A 120 -3.22 -7.06 0.31
C VAL A 120 -2.43 -7.18 -0.99
N PHE A 121 -1.64 -8.25 -1.11
CA PHE A 121 -0.77 -8.46 -2.27
C PHE A 121 -1.44 -9.36 -3.30
N GLN A 122 -1.23 -9.08 -4.57
CA GLN A 122 -1.72 -9.89 -5.68
C GLN A 122 -1.14 -11.33 -5.66
N SER A 123 0.08 -11.51 -5.18
CA SER A 123 0.77 -12.80 -5.00
C SER A 123 0.60 -13.39 -3.59
N PHE A 124 -0.45 -12.98 -2.87
CA PHE A 124 -0.85 -13.39 -1.52
C PHE A 124 0.15 -13.05 -0.41
N ALA A 125 1.45 -13.03 -0.68
CA ALA A 125 2.54 -12.76 0.28
C ALA A 125 2.52 -13.64 1.55
N LEU A 126 2.02 -14.87 1.43
CA LEU A 126 1.98 -15.82 2.53
C LEU A 126 3.37 -16.42 2.80
N LEU A 127 3.65 -16.69 4.06
CA LEU A 127 4.85 -17.38 4.50
C LEU A 127 4.68 -18.89 4.24
N PRO A 128 5.44 -19.49 3.30
CA PRO A 128 5.16 -20.84 2.81
C PRO A 128 5.42 -21.94 3.85
N HIS A 129 6.23 -21.63 4.86
CA HIS A 129 6.59 -22.52 5.98
C HIS A 129 5.68 -22.38 7.19
N LYS A 130 4.66 -21.52 7.13
CA LYS A 130 3.65 -21.30 8.17
C LYS A 130 2.29 -21.81 7.69
N THR A 131 1.51 -22.32 8.64
CA THR A 131 0.13 -22.72 8.41
C THR A 131 -0.78 -21.49 8.16
N VAL A 132 -2.03 -21.71 7.78
CA VAL A 132 -3.07 -20.66 7.67
C VAL A 132 -3.14 -19.86 8.96
N LEU A 133 -3.35 -20.54 10.09
CA LEU A 133 -3.48 -19.91 11.40
C LEU A 133 -2.25 -19.08 11.77
N GLU A 134 -1.05 -19.62 11.51
CA GLU A 134 0.20 -18.92 11.79
C GLU A 134 0.44 -17.72 10.86
N ASN A 135 0.02 -17.78 9.59
CA ASN A 135 0.09 -16.65 8.66
C ASN A 135 -0.79 -15.51 9.13
N ILE A 136 -2.03 -15.81 9.55
CA ILE A 136 -2.99 -14.81 10.05
C ILE A 136 -2.55 -14.24 11.41
N ALA A 137 -1.96 -15.07 12.29
CA ALA A 137 -1.45 -14.63 13.60
C ALA A 137 -0.17 -13.76 13.48
N PHE A 138 0.62 -13.95 12.44
CA PHE A 138 1.94 -13.35 12.30
C PHE A 138 1.96 -11.82 12.40
N PRO A 139 1.07 -11.06 11.74
CA PRO A 139 1.05 -9.60 11.87
C PRO A 139 0.81 -9.11 13.31
N LEU A 140 -0.01 -9.81 14.09
CA LEU A 140 -0.28 -9.48 15.49
C LEU A 140 0.95 -9.75 16.36
N GLN A 141 1.66 -10.86 16.12
CA GLN A 141 2.92 -11.17 16.81
C GLN A 141 3.99 -10.10 16.52
N VAL A 142 4.11 -9.66 15.27
CA VAL A 142 5.02 -8.56 14.87
C VAL A 142 4.64 -7.24 15.55
N LYS A 143 3.36 -7.01 15.85
CA LYS A 143 2.90 -5.85 16.64
C LYS A 143 3.24 -5.97 18.13
N GLY A 144 3.63 -7.14 18.61
CA GLY A 144 3.98 -7.39 20.01
C GLY A 144 2.87 -8.01 20.85
N SER A 145 1.78 -8.50 20.21
CA SER A 145 0.74 -9.26 20.89
C SER A 145 1.28 -10.61 21.39
N SER A 146 0.75 -11.12 22.49
CA SER A 146 1.10 -12.45 22.98
C SER A 146 0.76 -13.52 21.93
N THR A 147 1.49 -14.64 21.95
CA THR A 147 1.20 -15.75 21.04
C THR A 147 -0.24 -16.27 21.23
N GLN A 148 -0.71 -16.35 22.48
CA GLN A 148 -2.04 -16.82 22.79
C GLN A 148 -3.13 -15.91 22.24
N ASP A 149 -3.01 -14.59 22.44
CA ASP A 149 -3.97 -13.61 21.92
C ASP A 149 -3.96 -13.57 20.40
N SER A 150 -2.77 -13.65 19.80
CA SER A 150 -2.62 -13.67 18.34
C SER A 150 -3.30 -14.90 17.72
N ILE A 151 -3.14 -16.07 18.29
CA ILE A 151 -3.78 -17.32 17.84
C ILE A 151 -5.30 -17.25 18.04
N LYS A 152 -5.77 -16.75 19.19
CA LYS A 152 -7.21 -16.58 19.42
C LYS A 152 -7.84 -15.68 18.36
N ARG A 153 -7.25 -14.51 18.13
CA ARG A 153 -7.73 -13.57 17.12
C ARG A 153 -7.65 -14.13 15.70
N ALA A 154 -6.59 -14.88 15.39
CA ALA A 154 -6.44 -15.52 14.10
C ALA A 154 -7.52 -16.57 13.82
N LYS A 155 -7.98 -17.31 14.83
CA LYS A 155 -9.13 -18.23 14.69
C LYS A 155 -10.40 -17.49 14.30
N ASP A 156 -10.72 -16.38 15.00
CA ASP A 156 -11.88 -15.55 14.65
C ASP A 156 -11.83 -15.06 13.19
N MET A 157 -10.61 -14.79 12.68
CA MET A 157 -10.42 -14.38 11.28
C MET A 157 -10.56 -15.55 10.31
N VAL A 158 -10.09 -16.75 10.65
CA VAL A 158 -10.29 -17.98 9.86
C VAL A 158 -11.80 -18.20 9.61
N ASP A 159 -12.59 -18.11 10.67
CA ASP A 159 -14.05 -18.27 10.61
C ASP A 159 -14.66 -17.16 9.72
N LEU A 160 -14.25 -15.90 9.93
CA LEU A 160 -14.76 -14.75 9.18
C LEU A 160 -14.53 -14.85 7.66
N VAL A 161 -13.40 -15.44 7.23
CA VAL A 161 -13.06 -15.60 5.81
C VAL A 161 -13.49 -16.96 5.24
N GLY A 162 -14.21 -17.79 6.03
CA GLY A 162 -14.73 -19.10 5.61
C GLY A 162 -13.63 -20.10 5.27
N LEU A 163 -12.66 -20.25 6.18
CA LEU A 163 -11.56 -21.21 6.08
C LEU A 163 -11.56 -22.19 7.26
N ASP A 164 -12.71 -22.40 7.91
CA ASP A 164 -12.89 -23.38 8.99
C ASP A 164 -12.38 -24.76 8.58
N GLY A 165 -11.66 -25.41 9.48
CA GLY A 165 -11.03 -26.72 9.23
C GLY A 165 -9.76 -26.66 8.36
N ARG A 166 -9.28 -25.46 7.99
CA ARG A 166 -8.05 -25.25 7.20
C ARG A 166 -6.91 -24.62 8.01
N GLU A 167 -7.07 -24.47 9.32
CA GLU A 167 -6.14 -23.77 10.22
C GLU A 167 -4.71 -24.31 10.13
N ASN A 168 -4.58 -25.62 9.99
CA ASN A 168 -3.30 -26.34 9.97
C ASN A 168 -2.77 -26.57 8.55
N TYR A 169 -3.45 -26.13 7.49
CA TYR A 169 -3.01 -26.26 6.11
C TYR A 169 -1.90 -25.25 5.82
N PHE A 170 -0.94 -25.67 4.99
CA PHE A 170 0.09 -24.78 4.45
C PHE A 170 -0.41 -24.10 3.16
N PRO A 171 0.15 -22.95 2.76
CA PRO A 171 -0.25 -22.25 1.53
C PRO A 171 -0.30 -23.15 0.28
N ARG A 172 0.64 -24.06 0.13
CA ARG A 172 0.70 -25.00 -1.02
C ARG A 172 -0.48 -25.97 -1.10
N GLU A 173 -1.21 -26.16 0.00
CA GLU A 173 -2.36 -27.07 0.09
C GLU A 173 -3.69 -26.36 -0.17
N LEU A 174 -3.63 -25.04 -0.43
CA LEU A 174 -4.77 -24.17 -0.65
C LEU A 174 -4.92 -23.78 -2.12
N SER A 175 -6.17 -23.65 -2.58
CA SER A 175 -6.43 -23.00 -3.86
C SER A 175 -6.04 -21.52 -3.83
N GLY A 176 -5.82 -20.88 -5.01
CA GLY A 176 -5.48 -19.46 -5.10
C GLY A 176 -6.49 -18.55 -4.40
N GLY A 177 -7.80 -18.84 -4.52
CA GLY A 177 -8.85 -18.09 -3.82
C GLY A 177 -8.79 -18.26 -2.29
N GLN A 178 -8.41 -19.46 -1.80
CA GLN A 178 -8.20 -19.68 -0.36
C GLN A 178 -6.97 -18.93 0.13
N GLN A 179 -5.86 -18.97 -0.62
CA GLN A 179 -4.65 -18.20 -0.30
C GLN A 179 -4.94 -16.69 -0.22
N GLN A 180 -5.78 -16.19 -1.14
CA GLN A 180 -6.18 -14.79 -1.14
C GLN A 180 -6.99 -14.43 0.11
N ARG A 181 -7.89 -15.30 0.56
CA ARG A 181 -8.65 -15.11 1.82
C ARG A 181 -7.72 -15.09 3.04
N VAL A 182 -6.70 -15.95 3.08
CA VAL A 182 -5.67 -15.89 4.14
C VAL A 182 -4.92 -14.55 4.11
N GLY A 183 -4.62 -14.03 2.91
CA GLY A 183 -3.92 -12.75 2.76
C GLY A 183 -4.78 -11.52 3.12
N ILE A 184 -6.11 -11.68 3.19
CA ILE A 184 -7.05 -10.63 3.61
C ILE A 184 -7.30 -10.67 5.13
N ALA A 185 -7.31 -11.87 5.70
CA ALA A 185 -7.52 -12.11 7.13
C ALA A 185 -6.36 -11.60 8.00
#